data_1dbd02d47990692edc6a96c213da8f7b
#
_entry.id   1dbd02d47990692edc6a96c213da8f7b
#
_cell.length_a   1.000
_cell.length_b   1.000
_cell.length_c   1.000
_cell.angle_alpha   90.00
_cell.angle_beta   90.00
_cell.angle_gamma   90.00
#
_symmetry.space_group_name_H-M   'P 1'
#
loop_
_entity.id
_entity.type
_entity.pdbx_description
1 polymer ?
#
loop_
_entity_poly.entity_id
_entity_poly.type
_entity_poly.pdbx_seq_one_letter_code
_entity_poly.pdbx_strand_id
1 'polypeptide(L)'
;MDKIDKILRNEGLKYTTIDYQGEKCYLIESLKLYLYIREDKNSEVFRDFRAIVPTGYYFIWFTKAQVEKLKKIRALKNKNTRKELSKYQDGKRVVNNYATKMRENPTEAEDSFSKELDKNGINYRQQVVIDCKVKKYIADFVVGKTVIEVDGGTHHKPKAVKYDAVRTDRLESLGYSVLRIDNKDVIKKSGKLKELIRKLKN
;
A
#
# COMPACT_ATOMS: atom_id res chain seq x y z
N MET A 1 13.43 26.81 -17.19
CA MET A 1 13.94 26.20 -15.95
C MET A 1 12.92 26.43 -14.86
N ASP A 2 12.42 25.39 -14.26
CA ASP A 2 11.39 25.45 -13.23
C ASP A 2 11.92 26.19 -11.97
N LYS A 3 11.06 26.86 -11.24
CA LYS A 3 11.42 27.58 -10.01
C LYS A 3 12.01 26.64 -8.94
N ILE A 4 11.53 25.40 -8.86
CA ILE A 4 12.08 24.38 -7.97
C ILE A 4 13.52 24.05 -8.34
N ASP A 5 13.83 23.84 -9.62
CA ASP A 5 15.18 23.61 -10.11
C ASP A 5 16.14 24.74 -9.65
N LYS A 6 15.68 25.98 -9.77
CA LYS A 6 16.45 27.15 -9.35
C LYS A 6 16.71 27.16 -7.84
N ILE A 7 15.69 26.83 -7.03
CA ILE A 7 15.83 26.77 -5.57
C ILE A 7 16.75 25.62 -5.15
N LEU A 8 16.60 24.43 -5.75
CA LEU A 8 17.41 23.26 -5.46
C LEU A 8 18.89 23.52 -5.76
N ARG A 9 19.19 24.12 -6.92
CA ARG A 9 20.56 24.50 -7.31
C ARG A 9 21.14 25.57 -6.38
N ASN A 10 20.37 26.60 -6.03
CA ASN A 10 20.82 27.64 -5.11
C ASN A 10 21.13 27.11 -3.71
N GLU A 11 20.43 26.05 -3.29
CA GLU A 11 20.69 25.38 -2.01
C GLU A 11 21.78 24.29 -2.11
N GLY A 12 22.38 24.08 -3.29
CA GLY A 12 23.38 23.04 -3.53
C GLY A 12 22.83 21.62 -3.32
N LEU A 13 21.54 21.42 -3.57
CA LEU A 13 20.88 20.13 -3.42
C LEU A 13 20.91 19.35 -4.73
N LYS A 14 21.47 18.13 -4.67
CA LYS A 14 21.37 17.17 -5.77
C LYS A 14 19.97 16.53 -5.76
N TYR A 15 19.39 16.37 -6.93
CA TYR A 15 18.05 15.79 -7.10
C TYR A 15 17.95 14.99 -8.38
N THR A 16 17.02 14.05 -8.41
CA THR A 16 16.56 13.32 -9.60
C THR A 16 15.12 13.73 -9.89
N THR A 17 14.79 13.97 -11.15
CA THR A 17 13.44 14.27 -11.58
C THR A 17 12.76 12.98 -12.05
N ILE A 18 11.56 12.74 -11.55
CA ILE A 18 10.67 11.66 -11.99
C ILE A 18 9.52 12.35 -12.72
N ASP A 19 9.41 12.10 -14.03
CA ASP A 19 8.30 12.57 -14.85
C ASP A 19 7.32 11.43 -15.09
N TYR A 20 6.06 11.69 -14.81
CA TYR A 20 4.99 10.72 -15.05
C TYR A 20 3.73 11.47 -15.50
N GLN A 21 3.25 11.16 -16.70
CA GLN A 21 2.07 11.78 -17.32
C GLN A 21 2.14 13.33 -17.36
N GLY A 22 3.33 13.88 -17.60
CA GLY A 22 3.57 15.33 -17.68
C GLY A 22 3.66 16.05 -16.33
N GLU A 23 3.54 15.33 -15.21
CA GLU A 23 3.74 15.91 -13.87
C GLU A 23 5.12 15.52 -13.31
N LYS A 24 5.77 16.43 -12.59
CA LYS A 24 7.13 16.25 -12.09
C LYS A 24 7.17 16.01 -10.59
N CYS A 25 7.96 15.02 -10.19
CA CYS A 25 8.34 14.79 -8.81
C CYS A 25 9.87 14.86 -8.68
N TYR A 26 10.36 15.57 -7.69
CA TYR A 26 11.79 15.74 -7.42
C TYR A 26 12.20 14.88 -6.24
N LEU A 27 13.10 13.94 -6.47
CA LEU A 27 13.72 13.14 -5.41
C LEU A 27 15.00 13.84 -4.93
N ILE A 28 15.05 14.17 -3.66
CA ILE A 28 16.21 14.79 -3.01
C ILE A 28 16.75 13.82 -1.96
N GLU A 29 17.68 12.97 -2.38
CA GLU A 29 18.22 11.87 -1.56
C GLU A 29 18.82 12.36 -0.24
N SER A 30 19.59 13.44 -0.26
CA SER A 30 20.24 14.00 0.95
C SER A 30 19.25 14.46 2.02
N LEU A 31 18.00 14.71 1.65
CA LEU A 31 16.91 15.09 2.55
C LEU A 31 15.91 13.96 2.75
N LYS A 32 16.05 12.83 2.04
CA LYS A 32 15.06 11.77 1.94
C LYS A 32 13.68 12.31 1.62
N LEU A 33 13.59 13.16 0.60
CA LEU A 33 12.41 13.95 0.29
C LEU A 33 11.98 13.73 -1.16
N TYR A 34 10.71 13.41 -1.34
CA TYR A 34 9.98 13.51 -2.60
C TYR A 34 9.17 14.80 -2.60
N LEU A 35 9.47 15.68 -3.55
CA LEU A 35 8.80 16.96 -3.71
C LEU A 35 7.97 16.94 -5.00
N TYR A 36 6.67 16.98 -4.86
CA TYR A 36 5.72 16.90 -5.96
C TYR A 36 5.02 18.24 -6.22
N ILE A 37 4.97 18.63 -7.50
CA ILE A 37 4.25 19.86 -7.92
C ILE A 37 2.92 19.45 -8.54
N ARG A 38 1.86 19.85 -7.93
CA ARG A 38 0.51 19.43 -8.21
C ARG A 38 -0.22 20.46 -9.07
N GLU A 39 -0.85 20.02 -10.15
CA GLU A 39 -1.72 20.90 -10.96
C GLU A 39 -3.13 20.93 -10.39
N ASP A 40 -3.71 19.80 -10.01
CA ASP A 40 -5.08 19.70 -9.50
C ASP A 40 -5.13 18.94 -8.15
N LYS A 41 -6.18 19.25 -7.35
CA LYS A 41 -6.40 18.60 -6.05
C LYS A 41 -6.82 17.13 -6.15
N ASN A 42 -7.34 16.70 -7.29
CA ASN A 42 -7.94 15.37 -7.50
C ASN A 42 -7.18 14.48 -8.48
N SER A 43 -5.96 14.85 -8.88
CA SER A 43 -5.13 14.10 -9.83
C SER A 43 -4.91 12.65 -9.33
N GLU A 44 -5.20 11.66 -10.19
CA GLU A 44 -4.83 10.25 -9.94
C GLU A 44 -3.31 10.10 -9.86
N VAL A 45 -2.58 10.86 -10.66
CA VAL A 45 -1.13 10.96 -10.68
C VAL A 45 -0.55 11.31 -9.30
N PHE A 46 -1.22 12.17 -8.53
CA PHE A 46 -0.84 12.47 -7.15
C PHE A 46 -0.84 11.22 -6.26
N ARG A 47 -1.84 10.35 -6.42
CA ARG A 47 -1.94 9.10 -5.65
C ARG A 47 -0.83 8.15 -6.05
N ASP A 48 -0.51 8.09 -7.35
CA ASP A 48 0.55 7.24 -7.87
C ASP A 48 1.92 7.70 -7.39
N PHE A 49 2.25 8.99 -7.47
CA PHE A 49 3.50 9.52 -6.89
C PHE A 49 3.61 9.28 -5.40
N ARG A 50 2.54 9.52 -4.64
CA ARG A 50 2.54 9.24 -3.21
C ARG A 50 2.74 7.76 -2.92
N ALA A 51 2.27 6.92 -3.82
CA ALA A 51 2.35 5.47 -3.71
C ALA A 51 3.77 4.92 -3.93
N ILE A 52 4.61 5.57 -4.75
CA ILE A 52 5.98 5.12 -5.04
C ILE A 52 7.01 5.62 -4.02
N VAL A 53 6.62 6.43 -3.03
CA VAL A 53 7.55 6.95 -2.01
C VAL A 53 7.97 5.85 -1.04
N PRO A 54 9.27 5.51 -0.96
CA PRO A 54 9.76 4.44 -0.09
C PRO A 54 9.62 4.77 1.40
N THR A 55 9.62 3.73 2.23
CA THR A 55 9.69 3.88 3.68
C THR A 55 10.95 4.66 4.08
N GLY A 56 10.79 5.65 4.94
CA GLY A 56 11.88 6.52 5.41
C GLY A 56 12.08 7.77 4.57
N TYR A 57 11.31 7.95 3.50
CA TYR A 57 11.26 9.19 2.73
C TYR A 57 10.02 10.00 3.07
N TYR A 58 10.13 11.32 2.89
CA TYR A 58 9.03 12.26 3.07
C TYR A 58 8.42 12.61 1.73
N PHE A 59 7.11 12.71 1.66
CA PHE A 59 6.39 13.19 0.49
C PHE A 59 5.73 14.55 0.80
N ILE A 60 6.24 15.59 0.17
CA ILE A 60 5.69 16.95 0.29
C ILE A 60 5.20 17.40 -1.07
N TRP A 61 4.07 18.03 -1.11
CA TRP A 61 3.49 18.53 -2.33
C TRP A 61 3.10 20.01 -2.20
N PHE A 62 3.14 20.70 -3.35
CA PHE A 62 2.75 22.09 -3.50
C PHE A 62 1.89 22.27 -4.74
N THR A 63 0.97 23.22 -4.70
CA THR A 63 0.37 23.78 -5.93
C THR A 63 1.36 24.71 -6.62
N LYS A 64 1.18 24.96 -7.92
CA LYS A 64 1.99 25.94 -8.65
C LYS A 64 2.03 27.30 -7.93
N ALA A 65 0.88 27.79 -7.44
CA ALA A 65 0.81 29.05 -6.69
C ALA A 65 1.59 29.05 -5.36
N GLN A 66 1.69 27.90 -4.69
CA GLN A 66 2.50 27.75 -3.48
C GLN A 66 4.00 27.68 -3.80
N VAL A 67 4.37 27.07 -4.94
CA VAL A 67 5.75 27.05 -5.43
C VAL A 67 6.26 28.46 -5.67
N GLU A 68 5.42 29.36 -6.18
CA GLU A 68 5.80 30.76 -6.40
C GLU A 68 6.21 31.49 -5.10
N LYS A 69 5.66 31.09 -3.97
CA LYS A 69 5.98 31.64 -2.63
C LYS A 69 7.10 30.89 -1.92
N LEU A 70 7.58 29.77 -2.46
CA LEU A 70 8.62 28.96 -1.84
C LEU A 70 9.98 29.64 -1.97
N LYS A 71 10.69 29.78 -0.85
CA LYS A 71 12.03 30.41 -0.80
C LYS A 71 13.14 29.40 -0.55
N LYS A 72 12.91 28.40 0.27
CA LYS A 72 13.92 27.40 0.68
C LYS A 72 13.29 26.02 0.87
N ILE A 73 13.93 24.99 0.34
CA ILE A 73 13.48 23.61 0.48
C ILE A 73 13.98 22.97 1.77
N ARG A 74 15.22 23.26 2.20
CA ARG A 74 15.74 22.76 3.49
C ARG A 74 14.89 23.16 4.69
N ALA A 75 14.23 24.32 4.64
CA ALA A 75 13.33 24.74 5.69
C ALA A 75 12.06 23.87 5.83
N LEU A 76 11.69 23.16 4.76
CA LEU A 76 10.55 22.24 4.77
C LEU A 76 10.78 21.04 5.68
N LYS A 77 12.03 20.58 5.79
CA LYS A 77 12.39 19.44 6.64
C LYS A 77 12.00 19.66 8.11
N ASN A 78 12.06 20.87 8.61
CA ASN A 78 11.84 21.15 10.03
C ASN A 78 10.36 21.37 10.39
N LYS A 79 9.55 21.92 9.48
CA LYS A 79 8.16 22.32 9.77
C LYS A 79 7.12 21.30 9.31
N ASN A 80 7.29 20.72 8.12
CA ASN A 80 6.30 19.82 7.52
C ASN A 80 6.67 18.34 7.72
N THR A 81 7.95 17.99 7.85
CA THR A 81 8.39 16.61 8.02
C THR A 81 7.92 16.01 9.34
N ARG A 82 7.88 16.76 10.43
CA ARG A 82 7.32 16.26 11.71
C ARG A 82 5.82 15.94 11.57
N LYS A 83 5.08 16.79 10.85
CA LYS A 83 3.62 16.61 10.66
C LYS A 83 3.31 15.44 9.69
N GLU A 84 4.12 15.27 8.64
CA GLU A 84 3.96 14.15 7.70
C GLU A 84 4.49 12.83 8.26
N LEU A 85 5.58 12.84 9.05
CA LEU A 85 6.05 11.69 9.82
C LEU A 85 4.98 11.21 10.82
N SER A 86 4.37 12.14 11.55
CA SER A 86 3.27 11.82 12.45
C SER A 86 2.13 11.13 11.71
N LYS A 87 1.68 11.69 10.57
CA LYS A 87 0.64 11.08 9.73
C LYS A 87 1.05 9.71 9.18
N TYR A 88 2.33 9.52 8.80
CA TYR A 88 2.81 8.24 8.30
C TYR A 88 2.91 7.19 9.41
N GLN A 89 3.40 7.58 10.59
CA GLN A 89 3.43 6.71 11.77
C GLN A 89 2.03 6.39 12.25
N ASP A 90 1.11 7.35 12.23
CA ASP A 90 -0.30 7.15 12.52
C ASP A 90 -0.94 6.21 11.49
N GLY A 91 -0.64 6.36 10.21
CA GLY A 91 -1.09 5.43 9.16
C GLY A 91 -0.57 4.01 9.37
N LYS A 92 0.70 3.82 9.75
CA LYS A 92 1.26 2.51 10.08
C LYS A 92 0.58 1.90 11.32
N ARG A 93 0.38 2.71 12.36
CA ARG A 93 -0.32 2.31 13.59
C ARG A 93 -1.78 1.98 13.31
N VAL A 94 -2.46 2.79 12.48
CA VAL A 94 -3.84 2.57 12.07
C VAL A 94 -3.99 1.23 11.34
N VAL A 95 -3.15 0.93 10.34
CA VAL A 95 -3.22 -0.35 9.60
C VAL A 95 -2.97 -1.54 10.51
N ASN A 96 -1.97 -1.46 11.41
CA ASN A 96 -1.71 -2.52 12.37
C ASN A 96 -2.86 -2.70 13.36
N ASN A 97 -3.47 -1.60 13.84
CA ASN A 97 -4.64 -1.66 14.72
C ASN A 97 -5.86 -2.26 14.01
N TYR A 98 -6.05 -1.98 12.71
CA TYR A 98 -7.10 -2.63 11.91
C TYR A 98 -6.85 -4.13 11.81
N ALA A 99 -5.64 -4.55 11.45
CA ALA A 99 -5.30 -5.98 11.36
C ALA A 99 -5.49 -6.70 12.70
N THR A 100 -5.17 -6.04 13.82
CA THR A 100 -5.42 -6.60 15.16
C THR A 100 -6.93 -6.75 15.44
N LYS A 101 -7.71 -5.70 15.17
CA LYS A 101 -9.18 -5.75 15.35
C LYS A 101 -9.85 -6.82 14.47
N MET A 102 -9.36 -6.99 13.23
CA MET A 102 -9.89 -8.03 12.33
C MET A 102 -9.56 -9.43 12.85
N ARG A 103 -8.36 -9.64 13.44
CA ARG A 103 -8.01 -10.92 14.10
C ARG A 103 -8.88 -11.21 15.33
N GLU A 104 -9.19 -10.18 16.11
CA GLU A 104 -10.05 -10.31 17.30
C GLU A 104 -11.52 -10.54 16.95
N ASN A 105 -11.95 -10.11 15.76
CA ASN A 105 -13.33 -10.22 15.28
C ASN A 105 -13.36 -10.77 13.84
N PRO A 106 -12.96 -12.04 13.65
CA PRO A 106 -13.00 -12.67 12.32
C PRO A 106 -14.46 -12.84 11.86
N THR A 107 -14.67 -12.80 10.55
CA THR A 107 -15.96 -13.19 9.97
C THR A 107 -16.21 -14.69 10.17
N GLU A 108 -17.46 -15.13 10.06
CA GLU A 108 -17.81 -16.55 10.14
C GLU A 108 -17.04 -17.41 9.13
N ALA A 109 -16.82 -16.88 7.92
CA ALA A 109 -16.06 -17.57 6.89
C ALA A 109 -14.56 -17.66 7.24
N GLU A 110 -13.96 -16.58 7.73
CA GLU A 110 -12.56 -16.59 8.19
C GLU A 110 -12.35 -17.55 9.37
N ASP A 111 -13.27 -17.54 10.34
CA ASP A 111 -13.21 -18.48 11.48
C ASP A 111 -13.38 -19.94 11.03
N SER A 112 -14.28 -20.20 10.08
CA SER A 112 -14.45 -21.52 9.50
C SER A 112 -13.21 -21.98 8.72
N PHE A 113 -12.57 -21.06 7.99
CA PHE A 113 -11.37 -21.35 7.21
C PHE A 113 -10.16 -21.63 8.12
N SER A 114 -9.97 -20.85 9.19
CA SER A 114 -8.89 -21.10 10.18
C SER A 114 -9.02 -22.48 10.81
N LYS A 115 -10.24 -22.86 11.24
CA LYS A 115 -10.51 -24.21 11.78
C LYS A 115 -10.19 -25.33 10.77
N GLU A 116 -10.44 -25.08 9.48
CA GLU A 116 -10.11 -26.08 8.45
C GLU A 116 -8.60 -26.19 8.21
N LEU A 117 -7.86 -25.05 8.28
CA LEU A 117 -6.40 -25.04 8.24
C LEU A 117 -5.80 -25.80 9.44
N ASP A 118 -6.27 -25.53 10.67
CA ASP A 118 -5.85 -26.19 11.90
C ASP A 118 -6.08 -27.70 11.84
N LYS A 119 -7.28 -28.12 11.44
CA LYS A 119 -7.64 -29.53 11.28
C LYS A 119 -6.71 -30.28 10.31
N ASN A 120 -6.18 -29.56 9.32
CA ASN A 120 -5.28 -30.11 8.31
C ASN A 120 -3.80 -29.95 8.65
N GLY A 121 -3.45 -29.41 9.82
CA GLY A 121 -2.07 -29.21 10.28
C GLY A 121 -1.29 -28.17 9.46
N ILE A 122 -1.98 -27.21 8.83
CA ILE A 122 -1.38 -26.18 7.99
C ILE A 122 -1.02 -24.98 8.86
N ASN A 123 0.27 -24.63 8.92
CA ASN A 123 0.71 -23.42 9.62
C ASN A 123 0.37 -22.17 8.80
N TYR A 124 -0.30 -21.22 9.43
CA TYR A 124 -0.71 -19.97 8.79
C TYR A 124 -0.53 -18.77 9.72
N ARG A 125 -0.60 -17.58 9.13
CA ARG A 125 -0.75 -16.32 9.84
C ARG A 125 -2.02 -15.63 9.35
N GLN A 126 -2.77 -15.03 10.26
CA GLN A 126 -4.04 -14.36 9.95
C GLN A 126 -3.91 -12.85 10.02
N GLN A 127 -4.64 -12.13 9.15
CA GLN A 127 -4.69 -10.68 9.06
C GLN A 127 -3.28 -10.07 9.04
N VAL A 128 -2.49 -10.49 8.04
CA VAL A 128 -1.08 -10.13 7.91
C VAL A 128 -0.94 -8.81 7.15
N VAL A 129 -0.29 -7.83 7.77
CA VAL A 129 0.07 -6.59 7.08
C VAL A 129 1.28 -6.82 6.17
N ILE A 130 1.09 -6.74 4.86
CA ILE A 130 2.14 -6.83 3.85
C ILE A 130 2.43 -5.42 3.32
N ASP A 131 3.69 -4.99 3.45
CA ASP A 131 4.16 -3.67 2.97
C ASP A 131 4.70 -3.82 1.54
N CYS A 132 3.91 -3.40 0.58
CA CYS A 132 4.28 -3.44 -0.85
C CYS A 132 5.04 -2.16 -1.29
N LYS A 133 5.76 -1.49 -0.38
CA LYS A 133 6.49 -0.21 -0.59
C LYS A 133 5.56 0.96 -0.95
N VAL A 134 4.57 0.72 -1.78
CA VAL A 134 3.60 1.68 -2.34
C VAL A 134 2.35 1.77 -1.48
N LYS A 135 1.88 0.64 -0.98
CA LYS A 135 0.68 0.52 -0.16
C LYS A 135 0.82 -0.69 0.77
N LYS A 136 0.21 -0.60 1.94
CA LYS A 136 0.06 -1.75 2.82
C LYS A 136 -1.26 -2.43 2.54
N TYR A 137 -1.22 -3.74 2.44
CA TYR A 137 -2.40 -4.59 2.34
C TYR A 137 -2.50 -5.44 3.60
N ILE A 138 -3.71 -5.75 4.01
CA ILE A 138 -3.97 -6.75 5.04
C ILE A 138 -4.44 -8.00 4.27
N ALA A 139 -3.69 -9.09 4.42
CA ALA A 139 -4.04 -10.38 3.84
C ALA A 139 -4.79 -11.20 4.89
N ASP A 140 -5.93 -11.80 4.53
CA ASP A 140 -6.73 -12.55 5.49
C ASP A 140 -5.93 -13.72 6.06
N PHE A 141 -5.28 -14.49 5.20
CA PHE A 141 -4.39 -15.57 5.60
C PHE A 141 -3.11 -15.59 4.76
N VAL A 142 -2.01 -16.03 5.39
CA VAL A 142 -0.74 -16.28 4.71
C VAL A 142 -0.19 -17.64 5.14
N VAL A 143 -0.03 -18.53 4.16
CA VAL A 143 0.60 -19.86 4.31
C VAL A 143 1.88 -19.86 3.50
N GLY A 144 3.04 -19.91 4.17
CA GLY A 144 4.33 -19.79 3.49
C GLY A 144 4.43 -18.49 2.66
N LYS A 145 4.48 -18.63 1.34
CA LYS A 145 4.44 -17.53 0.34
C LYS A 145 3.09 -17.37 -0.35
N THR A 146 2.06 -18.05 0.12
CA THR A 146 0.71 -17.95 -0.46
C THR A 146 -0.17 -17.07 0.41
N VAL A 147 -0.72 -16.01 -0.19
CA VAL A 147 -1.77 -15.16 0.37
C VAL A 147 -3.11 -15.78 0.00
N ILE A 148 -4.00 -15.95 0.97
CA ILE A 148 -5.37 -16.42 0.74
C ILE A 148 -6.32 -15.32 1.20
N GLU A 149 -7.23 -14.91 0.30
CA GLU A 149 -8.30 -13.96 0.54
C GLU A 149 -9.63 -14.70 0.60
N VAL A 150 -10.40 -14.46 1.65
CA VAL A 150 -11.73 -15.05 1.85
C VAL A 150 -12.76 -14.00 1.49
N ASP A 151 -13.31 -14.10 0.26
CA ASP A 151 -14.10 -13.03 -0.35
C ASP A 151 -15.61 -13.17 -0.12
N GLY A 152 -16.23 -12.12 0.41
CA GLY A 152 -17.69 -11.95 0.38
C GLY A 152 -18.15 -11.41 -0.97
N GLY A 153 -19.14 -12.01 -1.61
CA GLY A 153 -19.60 -11.85 -3.01
C GLY A 153 -19.90 -10.45 -3.58
N THR A 154 -19.25 -9.39 -3.12
CA THR A 154 -19.48 -8.00 -3.56
C THR A 154 -18.49 -7.48 -4.61
N HIS A 155 -17.58 -8.32 -5.12
CA HIS A 155 -16.46 -7.91 -5.98
C HIS A 155 -16.79 -7.66 -7.47
N HIS A 156 -18.07 -7.62 -7.86
CA HIS A 156 -18.49 -7.47 -9.27
C HIS A 156 -18.48 -6.02 -9.80
N LYS A 157 -18.08 -5.03 -8.99
CA LYS A 157 -18.01 -3.64 -9.48
C LYS A 157 -16.72 -3.42 -10.28
N PRO A 158 -16.77 -2.78 -11.49
CA PRO A 158 -15.58 -2.59 -12.34
C PRO A 158 -14.39 -1.91 -11.65
N LYS A 159 -14.63 -1.01 -10.70
CA LYS A 159 -13.58 -0.35 -9.89
C LYS A 159 -12.90 -1.32 -8.91
N ALA A 160 -13.66 -2.26 -8.35
CA ALA A 160 -13.11 -3.28 -7.45
C ALA A 160 -12.20 -4.24 -8.23
N VAL A 161 -12.60 -4.68 -9.42
CA VAL A 161 -11.81 -5.59 -10.27
C VAL A 161 -10.44 -4.99 -10.63
N LYS A 162 -10.39 -3.70 -11.04
CA LYS A 162 -9.10 -3.02 -11.31
C LYS A 162 -8.22 -2.91 -10.07
N TYR A 163 -8.82 -2.61 -8.92
CA TYR A 163 -8.10 -2.51 -7.66
C TYR A 163 -7.51 -3.87 -7.24
N ASP A 164 -8.29 -4.93 -7.39
CA ASP A 164 -7.89 -6.30 -7.04
C ASP A 164 -6.75 -6.80 -7.95
N ALA A 165 -6.78 -6.48 -9.25
CA ALA A 165 -5.69 -6.78 -10.18
C ALA A 165 -4.39 -6.10 -9.74
N VAL A 166 -4.40 -4.80 -9.48
CA VAL A 166 -3.22 -4.04 -9.00
C VAL A 166 -2.72 -4.57 -7.64
N ARG A 167 -3.63 -4.99 -6.75
CA ARG A 167 -3.26 -5.59 -5.47
C ARG A 167 -2.54 -6.92 -5.70
N THR A 168 -3.06 -7.77 -6.57
CA THR A 168 -2.47 -9.05 -6.93
C THR A 168 -1.07 -8.87 -7.51
N ASP A 169 -0.90 -8.05 -8.56
CA ASP A 169 0.40 -7.76 -9.18
C ASP A 169 1.46 -7.32 -8.16
N ARG A 170 1.07 -6.47 -7.20
CA ARG A 170 1.99 -5.99 -6.16
C ARG A 170 2.41 -7.07 -5.18
N LEU A 171 1.49 -7.95 -4.81
CA LEU A 171 1.81 -9.09 -3.94
C LEU A 171 2.70 -10.10 -4.68
N GLU A 172 2.41 -10.36 -5.95
CA GLU A 172 3.20 -11.25 -6.80
C GLU A 172 4.60 -10.69 -7.05
N SER A 173 4.76 -9.38 -7.22
CA SER A 173 6.08 -8.73 -7.34
C SER A 173 6.96 -8.89 -6.08
N LEU A 174 6.37 -9.18 -4.93
CA LEU A 174 7.05 -9.53 -3.67
C LEU A 174 7.26 -11.04 -3.49
N GLY A 175 6.92 -11.83 -4.51
CA GLY A 175 7.07 -13.28 -4.51
C GLY A 175 5.97 -14.01 -3.74
N TYR A 176 4.81 -13.40 -3.54
CA TYR A 176 3.62 -14.09 -3.03
C TYR A 176 2.78 -14.63 -4.18
N SER A 177 2.20 -15.80 -4.00
CA SER A 177 1.05 -16.26 -4.80
C SER A 177 -0.25 -15.81 -4.14
N VAL A 178 -1.26 -15.42 -4.92
CA VAL A 178 -2.55 -14.98 -4.37
C VAL A 178 -3.65 -15.94 -4.78
N LEU A 179 -4.34 -16.50 -3.81
CA LEU A 179 -5.48 -17.38 -3.99
C LEU A 179 -6.73 -16.73 -3.36
N ARG A 180 -7.89 -16.93 -3.97
CA ARG A 180 -9.16 -16.43 -3.47
C ARG A 180 -10.17 -17.56 -3.34
N ILE A 181 -10.98 -17.47 -2.29
CA ILE A 181 -12.07 -18.40 -2.06
C ILE A 181 -13.31 -17.65 -1.58
N ASP A 182 -14.46 -17.95 -2.17
CA ASP A 182 -15.72 -17.35 -1.74
C ASP A 182 -16.11 -17.80 -0.33
N ASN A 183 -16.67 -16.88 0.49
CA ASN A 183 -17.21 -17.18 1.82
C ASN A 183 -18.15 -18.39 1.80
N LYS A 184 -19.04 -18.47 0.78
CA LYS A 184 -20.00 -19.57 0.63
C LYS A 184 -19.32 -20.92 0.41
N ASP A 185 -18.17 -20.94 -0.30
CA ASP A 185 -17.43 -22.19 -0.55
C ASP A 185 -16.72 -22.66 0.73
N VAL A 186 -16.29 -21.74 1.58
CA VAL A 186 -15.73 -22.04 2.90
C VAL A 186 -16.79 -22.58 3.85
N ILE A 187 -17.91 -21.84 4.02
CA ILE A 187 -18.98 -22.20 4.96
C ILE A 187 -19.60 -23.56 4.59
N LYS A 188 -19.85 -23.79 3.29
CA LYS A 188 -20.43 -25.05 2.79
C LYS A 188 -19.42 -26.20 2.70
N LYS A 189 -18.16 -25.97 3.03
CA LYS A 189 -17.06 -26.96 2.88
C LYS A 189 -17.04 -27.61 1.50
N SER A 190 -17.12 -26.77 0.48
CA SER A 190 -17.24 -27.20 -0.93
C SER A 190 -16.02 -27.98 -1.43
N GLY A 191 -16.15 -28.57 -2.63
CA GLY A 191 -15.02 -29.20 -3.33
C GLY A 191 -13.85 -28.23 -3.57
N LYS A 192 -14.14 -26.94 -3.80
CA LYS A 192 -13.11 -25.88 -3.98
C LYS A 192 -12.29 -25.67 -2.72
N LEU A 193 -12.91 -25.68 -1.54
CA LEU A 193 -12.18 -25.61 -0.28
C LEU A 193 -11.25 -26.80 -0.10
N LYS A 194 -11.74 -28.02 -0.38
CA LYS A 194 -10.91 -29.25 -0.28
C LYS A 194 -9.72 -29.20 -1.24
N GLU A 195 -9.92 -28.72 -2.46
CA GLU A 195 -8.86 -28.55 -3.45
C GLU A 195 -7.82 -27.50 -2.99
N LEU A 196 -8.28 -26.35 -2.45
CA LEU A 196 -7.41 -25.34 -1.89
C LEU A 196 -6.55 -25.88 -0.76
N ILE A 197 -7.17 -26.57 0.21
CA ILE A 197 -6.45 -27.21 1.33
C ILE A 197 -5.40 -28.21 0.81
N ARG A 198 -5.72 -29.02 -0.22
CA ARG A 198 -4.75 -29.92 -0.83
C ARG A 198 -3.56 -29.19 -1.44
N LYS A 199 -3.80 -28.06 -2.13
CA LYS A 199 -2.73 -27.23 -2.72
C LYS A 199 -1.82 -26.60 -1.66
N LEU A 200 -2.35 -26.29 -0.48
CA LEU A 200 -1.57 -25.66 0.60
C LEU A 200 -0.72 -26.66 1.40
N LYS A 201 -0.94 -27.97 1.23
CA LYS A 201 -0.15 -29.04 1.86
C LYS A 201 1.09 -29.44 1.05
N ASN A 202 1.10 -29.16 -0.25
CA ASN A 202 2.19 -29.44 -1.17
C ASN A 202 3.16 -28.26 -1.29
#